data_79004e7375def9add4357f0d7dcac5bb
#
_entry.id   79004e7375def9add4357f0d7dcac5bb
#
_cell.length_a   1.000
_cell.length_b   1.000
_cell.length_c   1.000
_cell.angle_alpha   90.00
_cell.angle_beta   90.00
_cell.angle_gamma   90.00
#
_symmetry.space_group_name_H-M   'P 1'
#
loop_
_entity.id
_entity.type
_entity.pdbx_description
1 polymer ?
#
loop_
_entity_poly.entity_id
_entity_poly.type
_entity_poly.pdbx_seq_one_letter_code
_entity_poly.pdbx_strand_id
1 'polypeptide(L)'
;MLPIHSRFNARLGAALVAFALAGCASHSGVVPSDQWPAQLESARPTDVLLLGEQHDAPDHQRLQRDTVQWLAARGRLAAVVLEMAERGHSTAALARDATEAQVQSALQWNDAAWPWSAYGPVTMAAERAGVPVLGGNL
;
A
#
# COMPACT_ATOMS: atom_id res chain seq x y z
N MET A 1 54.83 -12.53 70.65
CA MET A 1 54.57 -13.26 69.40
C MET A 1 53.05 -13.27 69.17
N LEU A 2 52.54 -12.40 68.32
CA LEU A 2 51.17 -12.27 67.97
C LEU A 2 51.01 -12.36 66.45
N PRO A 3 50.14 -13.18 65.92
CA PRO A 3 49.91 -13.25 64.46
C PRO A 3 48.90 -12.17 64.02
N ILE A 4 49.24 -11.46 62.99
CA ILE A 4 48.42 -10.46 62.30
C ILE A 4 47.43 -11.18 61.39
N HIS A 5 46.15 -11.02 61.69
CA HIS A 5 45.11 -11.50 60.77
C HIS A 5 44.77 -10.35 59.78
N SER A 6 45.24 -10.54 58.53
CA SER A 6 44.81 -9.74 57.41
C SER A 6 43.42 -10.25 56.90
N ARG A 7 42.38 -9.44 57.05
CA ARG A 7 41.08 -9.70 56.47
C ARG A 7 41.02 -9.06 55.07
N PHE A 8 41.14 -9.87 54.06
CA PHE A 8 40.87 -9.49 52.69
C PHE A 8 39.33 -9.44 52.48
N ASN A 9 38.77 -8.22 52.41
CA ASN A 9 37.37 -8.04 51.98
C ASN A 9 37.34 -7.98 50.46
N ALA A 10 37.07 -9.13 49.83
CA ALA A 10 36.71 -9.18 48.44
C ALA A 10 35.27 -8.71 48.25
N ARG A 11 35.10 -7.47 47.83
CA ARG A 11 33.79 -6.97 47.37
C ARG A 11 33.65 -7.38 45.90
N LEU A 12 32.90 -8.46 45.63
CA LEU A 12 32.44 -8.79 44.28
C LEU A 12 31.42 -7.73 43.87
N GLY A 13 31.82 -6.83 43.00
CA GLY A 13 30.92 -5.93 42.30
C GLY A 13 30.23 -6.69 41.18
N ALA A 14 28.95 -7.05 41.35
CA ALA A 14 28.13 -7.58 40.29
C ALA A 14 27.78 -6.41 39.31
N ALA A 15 28.44 -6.36 38.19
CA ALA A 15 28.08 -5.47 37.10
C ALA A 15 26.86 -6.04 36.37
N LEU A 16 25.71 -5.49 36.65
CA LEU A 16 24.48 -5.74 35.88
C LEU A 16 24.60 -5.05 34.52
N VAL A 17 24.91 -5.82 33.50
CA VAL A 17 24.85 -5.35 32.10
C VAL A 17 23.39 -5.44 31.69
N ALA A 18 22.66 -4.30 31.73
CA ALA A 18 21.33 -4.16 31.19
C ALA A 18 21.48 -4.06 29.65
N PHE A 19 21.22 -5.14 28.93
CA PHE A 19 21.01 -5.12 27.49
C PHE A 19 19.67 -4.44 27.21
N ALA A 20 19.70 -3.18 26.82
CA ALA A 20 18.57 -2.51 26.22
C ALA A 20 18.35 -3.13 24.84
N LEU A 21 17.39 -4.05 24.73
CA LEU A 21 16.83 -4.49 23.46
C LEU A 21 16.08 -3.29 22.88
N ALA A 22 16.78 -2.46 22.12
CA ALA A 22 16.16 -1.53 21.21
C ALA A 22 15.46 -2.33 20.11
N GLY A 23 14.27 -2.84 20.41
CA GLY A 23 13.41 -3.42 19.41
C GLY A 23 13.15 -2.35 18.36
N CYS A 24 13.45 -2.66 17.10
CA CYS A 24 12.96 -1.88 15.97
C CYS A 24 11.44 -1.85 16.07
N ALA A 25 10.90 -0.81 16.71
CA ALA A 25 9.50 -0.48 16.58
C ALA A 25 9.32 -0.08 15.12
N SER A 26 8.93 -1.06 14.28
CA SER A 26 8.39 -0.78 12.98
C SER A 26 7.19 0.12 13.25
N HIS A 27 7.36 1.41 13.04
CA HIS A 27 6.26 2.33 13.03
C HIS A 27 5.41 1.94 11.83
N SER A 28 4.41 1.09 12.08
CA SER A 28 3.26 0.97 11.19
C SER A 28 2.51 2.29 11.30
N GLY A 29 3.12 3.35 10.79
CA GLY A 29 2.51 4.66 10.72
C GLY A 29 1.37 4.54 9.73
N VAL A 30 0.16 4.38 10.25
CA VAL A 30 -1.04 4.65 9.46
C VAL A 30 -0.94 6.09 9.03
N VAL A 31 -0.67 6.31 7.74
CA VAL A 31 -0.66 7.67 7.18
C VAL A 31 -2.09 8.16 7.19
N PRO A 32 -2.40 9.25 7.90
CA PRO A 32 -3.71 9.86 7.81
C PRO A 32 -4.05 10.17 6.36
N SER A 33 -5.27 9.90 5.95
CA SER A 33 -5.70 10.05 4.54
C SER A 33 -5.56 11.49 4.01
N ASP A 34 -5.57 12.49 4.89
CA ASP A 34 -5.34 13.91 4.58
C ASP A 34 -3.87 14.22 4.25
N GLN A 35 -2.92 13.40 4.70
CA GLN A 35 -1.49 13.54 4.40
C GLN A 35 -1.07 12.78 3.15
N TRP A 36 -1.91 11.90 2.61
CA TRP A 36 -1.58 11.07 1.46
C TRP A 36 -1.22 11.87 0.19
N PRO A 37 -1.93 12.95 -0.18
CA PRO A 37 -1.56 13.78 -1.31
C PRO A 37 -0.15 14.39 -1.17
N ALA A 38 0.24 14.83 0.02
CA ALA A 38 1.57 15.36 0.28
C ALA A 38 2.66 14.30 0.14
N GLN A 39 2.36 13.06 0.52
CA GLN A 39 3.30 11.95 0.31
C GLN A 39 3.44 11.60 -1.17
N LEU A 40 2.36 11.56 -1.93
CA LEU A 40 2.41 11.37 -3.38
C LEU A 40 3.20 12.49 -4.08
N GLU A 41 3.06 13.72 -3.62
CA GLU A 41 3.82 14.87 -4.16
C GLU A 41 5.31 14.77 -3.84
N SER A 42 5.66 14.31 -2.63
CA SER A 42 7.05 14.14 -2.21
C SER A 42 7.74 12.90 -2.82
N ALA A 43 6.95 11.96 -3.35
CA ALA A 43 7.49 10.80 -4.03
C ALA A 43 8.25 11.23 -5.28
N ARG A 44 9.44 10.67 -5.48
CA ARG A 44 10.21 10.91 -6.71
C ARG A 44 9.41 10.44 -7.91
N PRO A 45 9.58 11.08 -9.08
CA PRO A 45 9.04 10.54 -10.31
C PRO A 45 9.45 9.08 -10.46
N THR A 46 8.47 8.22 -10.69
CA THR A 46 8.67 6.77 -10.86
C THR A 46 7.86 6.31 -12.04
N ASP A 47 8.36 5.32 -12.75
CA ASP A 47 7.66 4.71 -13.89
C ASP A 47 6.55 3.77 -13.42
N VAL A 48 6.67 3.22 -12.21
CA VAL A 48 5.70 2.29 -11.62
C VAL A 48 5.51 2.62 -10.14
N LEU A 49 4.24 2.75 -9.74
CA LEU A 49 3.82 2.82 -8.34
C LEU A 49 3.06 1.55 -7.98
N LEU A 50 3.57 0.80 -7.01
CA LEU A 50 2.91 -0.40 -6.50
C LEU A 50 2.16 -0.05 -5.21
N LEU A 51 0.85 -0.32 -5.21
CA LEU A 51 -0.02 -0.16 -4.04
C LEU A 51 -0.47 -1.54 -3.59
N GLY A 52 0.13 -2.04 -2.52
CA GLY A 52 -0.34 -3.28 -1.88
C GLY A 52 -1.61 -3.03 -1.09
N GLU A 53 -2.46 -4.04 -0.96
CA GLU A 53 -3.67 -3.95 -0.15
C GLU A 53 -3.90 -5.20 0.70
N GLN A 54 -4.73 -5.04 1.72
CA GLN A 54 -5.50 -6.12 2.32
C GLN A 54 -6.89 -6.08 1.69
N HIS A 55 -7.32 -7.18 1.07
CA HIS A 55 -8.54 -7.22 0.25
C HIS A 55 -9.83 -6.97 1.05
N ASP A 56 -9.79 -7.15 2.37
CA ASP A 56 -10.86 -6.89 3.31
C ASP A 56 -10.77 -5.51 4.00
N ALA A 57 -9.88 -4.63 3.53
CA ALA A 57 -9.67 -3.30 4.09
C ALA A 57 -10.24 -2.19 3.18
N PRO A 58 -11.48 -1.72 3.40
CA PRO A 58 -12.12 -0.69 2.54
C PRO A 58 -11.33 0.62 2.46
N ASP A 59 -10.53 0.91 3.48
CA ASP A 59 -9.69 2.10 3.50
C ASP A 59 -8.55 2.01 2.48
N HIS A 60 -8.02 0.81 2.20
CA HIS A 60 -7.01 0.61 1.18
C HIS A 60 -7.59 0.86 -0.22
N GLN A 61 -8.77 0.30 -0.52
CA GLN A 61 -9.45 0.51 -1.80
C GLN A 61 -9.81 1.98 -2.03
N ARG A 62 -10.26 2.67 -0.96
CA ARG A 62 -10.49 4.12 -1.03
C ARG A 62 -9.21 4.88 -1.35
N LEU A 63 -8.09 4.54 -0.68
CA LEU A 63 -6.79 5.17 -0.89
C LEU A 63 -6.25 4.94 -2.31
N GLN A 64 -6.43 3.75 -2.85
CA GLN A 64 -6.10 3.43 -4.24
C GLN A 64 -6.90 4.31 -5.21
N ARG A 65 -8.21 4.41 -5.03
CA ARG A 65 -9.07 5.30 -5.84
C ARG A 65 -8.59 6.76 -5.78
N ASP A 66 -8.34 7.26 -4.59
CA ASP A 66 -7.92 8.64 -4.38
C ASP A 66 -6.54 8.89 -5.02
N THR A 67 -5.64 7.90 -4.98
CA THR A 67 -4.35 7.93 -5.67
C THR A 67 -4.51 7.98 -7.18
N VAL A 68 -5.36 7.15 -7.74
CA VAL A 68 -5.67 7.15 -9.19
C VAL A 68 -6.22 8.51 -9.62
N GLN A 69 -7.18 9.05 -8.89
CA GLN A 69 -7.75 10.36 -9.18
C GLN A 69 -6.70 11.48 -9.10
N TRP A 70 -5.86 11.44 -8.07
CA TRP A 70 -4.82 12.45 -7.86
C TRP A 70 -3.76 12.45 -8.98
N LEU A 71 -3.30 11.25 -9.38
CA LEU A 71 -2.33 11.09 -10.46
C LEU A 71 -2.92 11.45 -11.83
N ALA A 72 -4.14 10.99 -12.11
CA ALA A 72 -4.83 11.26 -13.37
C ALA A 72 -5.09 12.76 -13.56
N ALA A 73 -5.55 13.46 -12.52
CA ALA A 73 -5.77 14.91 -12.56
C ALA A 73 -4.50 15.73 -12.89
N ARG A 74 -3.32 15.13 -12.71
CA ARG A 74 -2.01 15.74 -12.99
C ARG A 74 -1.36 15.23 -14.28
N GLY A 75 -2.05 14.38 -15.04
CA GLY A 75 -1.49 13.75 -16.24
C GLY A 75 -0.29 12.83 -15.96
N ARG A 76 -0.21 12.28 -14.74
CA ARG A 76 0.89 11.44 -14.27
C ARG A 76 0.56 9.95 -14.26
N LEU A 77 -0.55 9.55 -14.86
CA LEU A 77 -1.02 8.16 -14.87
C LEU A 77 -1.24 7.70 -16.30
N ALA A 78 -0.47 6.73 -16.74
CA ALA A 78 -0.56 6.16 -18.07
C ALA A 78 -1.52 4.96 -18.14
N ALA A 79 -1.57 4.14 -17.09
CA ALA A 79 -2.45 2.99 -16.97
C ALA A 79 -2.61 2.60 -15.49
N VAL A 80 -3.69 1.87 -15.18
CA VAL A 80 -3.88 1.15 -13.93
C VAL A 80 -3.82 -0.34 -14.23
N VAL A 81 -3.08 -1.09 -13.42
CA VAL A 81 -3.03 -2.56 -13.51
C VAL A 81 -3.66 -3.13 -12.26
N LEU A 82 -4.66 -3.99 -12.41
CA LEU A 82 -5.38 -4.64 -11.32
C LEU A 82 -5.07 -6.13 -11.28
N GLU A 83 -4.66 -6.61 -10.11
CA GLU A 83 -4.51 -8.04 -9.83
C GLU A 83 -5.85 -8.80 -9.98
N MET A 84 -6.97 -8.13 -9.70
CA MET A 84 -8.33 -8.70 -9.70
C MET A 84 -8.86 -9.00 -11.09
N ALA A 85 -8.20 -8.57 -12.15
CA ALA A 85 -8.53 -8.87 -13.54
C ALA A 85 -7.40 -9.68 -14.20
N GLU A 86 -7.77 -10.68 -15.02
CA GLU A 86 -6.79 -11.53 -15.69
C GLU A 86 -6.04 -10.78 -16.79
N ARG A 87 -4.79 -11.14 -16.99
CA ARG A 87 -3.95 -10.60 -18.05
C ARG A 87 -4.56 -10.85 -19.44
N GLY A 88 -4.51 -9.84 -20.27
CA GLY A 88 -5.09 -9.87 -21.62
C GLY A 88 -6.43 -9.14 -21.71
N HIS A 89 -7.05 -8.79 -20.59
CA HIS A 89 -8.24 -7.96 -20.55
C HIS A 89 -7.90 -6.49 -20.29
N SER A 90 -8.66 -5.59 -20.91
CA SER A 90 -8.36 -4.16 -20.83
C SER A 90 -9.58 -3.31 -21.19
N THR A 91 -9.64 -2.11 -20.60
CA THR A 91 -10.61 -1.09 -20.96
C THR A 91 -10.12 -0.12 -22.06
N ALA A 92 -8.92 -0.33 -22.61
CA ALA A 92 -8.29 0.62 -23.54
C ALA A 92 -9.11 0.95 -24.80
N ALA A 93 -10.04 0.09 -25.20
CA ALA A 93 -10.95 0.30 -26.34
C ALA A 93 -12.28 0.98 -25.97
N LEU A 94 -12.51 1.23 -24.70
CA LEU A 94 -13.77 1.84 -24.24
C LEU A 94 -13.72 3.37 -24.34
N ALA A 95 -14.89 3.97 -24.45
CA ALA A 95 -15.04 5.42 -24.33
C ALA A 95 -15.09 5.83 -22.86
N ARG A 96 -14.66 7.06 -22.53
CA ARG A 96 -14.61 7.55 -21.15
C ARG A 96 -15.94 7.57 -20.40
N ASP A 97 -17.04 7.54 -21.13
CA ASP A 97 -18.40 7.49 -20.61
C ASP A 97 -18.95 6.05 -20.53
N ALA A 98 -18.08 5.04 -20.69
CA ALA A 98 -18.46 3.65 -20.57
C ALA A 98 -19.14 3.39 -19.22
N THR A 99 -20.20 2.59 -19.29
CA THR A 99 -20.94 2.16 -18.11
C THR A 99 -20.16 1.13 -17.31
N GLU A 100 -20.47 0.97 -16.03
CA GLU A 100 -19.86 -0.07 -15.21
C GLU A 100 -19.99 -1.48 -15.83
N ALA A 101 -21.16 -1.78 -16.41
CA ALA A 101 -21.38 -3.07 -17.07
C ALA A 101 -20.47 -3.28 -18.29
N GLN A 102 -20.18 -2.23 -19.05
CA GLN A 102 -19.24 -2.30 -20.18
C GLN A 102 -17.79 -2.51 -19.68
N VAL A 103 -17.40 -1.82 -18.62
CA VAL A 103 -16.09 -1.96 -18.01
C VAL A 103 -15.91 -3.36 -17.42
N GLN A 104 -16.88 -3.86 -16.67
CA GLN A 104 -16.88 -5.24 -16.15
C GLN A 104 -16.78 -6.27 -17.28
N SER A 105 -17.54 -6.08 -18.37
CA SER A 105 -17.48 -6.96 -19.53
C SER A 105 -16.11 -6.95 -20.21
N ALA A 106 -15.51 -5.77 -20.40
CA ALA A 106 -14.18 -5.63 -21.03
C ALA A 106 -13.07 -6.28 -20.20
N LEU A 107 -13.18 -6.24 -18.87
CA LEU A 107 -12.25 -6.87 -17.95
C LEU A 107 -12.58 -8.34 -17.65
N GLN A 108 -13.70 -8.87 -18.17
CA GLN A 108 -14.26 -10.18 -17.80
C GLN A 108 -14.34 -10.36 -16.29
N TRP A 109 -14.86 -9.32 -15.61
CA TRP A 109 -14.83 -9.21 -14.17
C TRP A 109 -15.54 -10.36 -13.47
N ASN A 110 -14.87 -10.98 -12.52
CA ASN A 110 -15.43 -12.03 -11.68
C ASN A 110 -15.93 -11.46 -10.35
N ASP A 111 -17.18 -11.01 -10.31
CA ASP A 111 -17.78 -10.39 -9.12
C ASP A 111 -17.89 -11.35 -7.92
N ALA A 112 -17.96 -12.65 -8.18
CA ALA A 112 -17.99 -13.65 -7.11
C ALA A 112 -16.65 -13.78 -6.36
N ALA A 113 -15.54 -13.59 -7.06
CA ALA A 113 -14.21 -13.60 -6.47
C ALA A 113 -13.84 -12.22 -5.89
N TRP A 114 -14.19 -11.15 -6.61
CA TRP A 114 -13.78 -9.78 -6.33
C TRP A 114 -15.00 -8.85 -6.40
N PRO A 115 -15.67 -8.57 -5.28
CA PRO A 115 -16.88 -7.75 -5.28
C PRO A 115 -16.68 -6.40 -5.97
N TRP A 116 -17.47 -6.13 -7.01
CA TRP A 116 -17.38 -4.87 -7.76
C TRP A 116 -17.56 -3.64 -6.88
N SER A 117 -18.35 -3.75 -5.82
CA SER A 117 -18.53 -2.69 -4.84
C SER A 117 -17.22 -2.23 -4.19
N ALA A 118 -16.20 -3.11 -4.10
CA ALA A 118 -14.88 -2.78 -3.56
C ALA A 118 -13.96 -2.17 -4.63
N TYR A 119 -13.91 -2.76 -5.81
CA TYR A 119 -12.92 -2.41 -6.86
C TYR A 119 -13.48 -1.53 -7.98
N GLY A 120 -14.79 -1.52 -8.16
CA GLY A 120 -15.45 -0.64 -9.14
C GLY A 120 -15.10 0.83 -8.96
N PRO A 121 -15.10 1.39 -7.75
CA PRO A 121 -14.75 2.79 -7.55
C PRO A 121 -13.37 3.20 -8.05
N VAL A 122 -12.33 2.39 -7.87
CA VAL A 122 -10.97 2.68 -8.38
C VAL A 122 -10.92 2.48 -9.89
N THR A 123 -11.53 1.41 -10.39
CA THR A 123 -11.61 1.09 -11.83
C THR A 123 -12.30 2.20 -12.60
N MET A 124 -13.47 2.63 -12.15
CA MET A 124 -14.24 3.70 -12.78
C MET A 124 -13.58 5.08 -12.64
N ALA A 125 -12.78 5.31 -11.61
CA ALA A 125 -12.00 6.53 -11.50
C ALA A 125 -10.95 6.64 -12.62
N ALA A 126 -10.27 5.54 -12.94
CA ALA A 126 -9.34 5.47 -14.06
C ALA A 126 -10.07 5.64 -15.40
N GLU A 127 -11.16 4.90 -15.62
CA GLU A 127 -11.93 4.94 -16.86
C GLU A 127 -12.45 6.34 -17.18
N ARG A 128 -13.08 7.01 -16.24
CA ARG A 128 -13.60 8.39 -16.40
C ARG A 128 -12.48 9.41 -16.65
N ALA A 129 -11.28 9.15 -16.16
CA ALA A 129 -10.11 9.97 -16.47
C ALA A 129 -9.51 9.67 -17.85
N GLY A 130 -10.00 8.65 -18.56
CA GLY A 130 -9.47 8.19 -19.84
C GLY A 130 -8.15 7.45 -19.70
N VAL A 131 -7.93 6.86 -18.54
CA VAL A 131 -6.75 6.04 -18.22
C VAL A 131 -7.15 4.57 -18.34
N PRO A 132 -6.52 3.77 -19.20
CA PRO A 132 -6.87 2.38 -19.38
C PRO A 132 -6.61 1.57 -18.13
N VAL A 133 -7.49 0.63 -17.86
CA VAL A 133 -7.33 -0.39 -16.82
C VAL A 133 -6.95 -1.72 -17.50
N LEU A 134 -5.93 -2.36 -16.98
CA LEU A 134 -5.37 -3.61 -17.50
C LEU A 134 -5.46 -4.69 -16.43
N GLY A 135 -5.71 -5.93 -16.85
CA GLY A 135 -5.59 -7.08 -15.98
C GLY A 135 -4.13 -7.48 -15.75
N GLY A 136 -3.77 -7.74 -14.50
CA GLY A 136 -2.43 -8.12 -14.07
C GLY A 136 -2.30 -9.56 -13.55
N ASN A 137 -3.41 -10.26 -13.31
CA ASN A 137 -3.39 -11.64 -12.85
C ASN A 137 -2.86 -12.58 -13.95
N LEU A 138 -2.06 -13.60 -13.53
CA LEU A 138 -1.38 -14.54 -14.43
C LEU A 138 -2.11 -15.87 -14.50
#